data_2bf053c1575634086075e5945f6390b7
#
_entry.id   2bf053c1575634086075e5945f6390b7
#
_cell.length_a   1.000
_cell.length_b   1.000
_cell.length_c   1.000
_cell.angle_alpha   90.00
_cell.angle_beta   90.00
_cell.angle_gamma   90.00
#
_symmetry.space_group_name_H-M   'P 1'
#
loop_
_entity.id
_entity.type
_entity.pdbx_description
1 polymer ?
#
loop_
_entity_poly.entity_id
_entity_poly.type
_entity_poly.pdbx_seq_one_letter_code
_entity_poly.pdbx_strand_id
1 'polypeptide(L)'
;MRLYKALLTRNDCYLRGRTIRPRGVMVHSTGANNPWLRRYLAPDDGRLGTPSPRHWNQSGVGACVHAMIGKAADGSVAVYQTLPWNMRGWHCGRSGNDTHIAFEICEDGLTDKGYFRATYQAAVELTAHLCQLYHLDPQADGVVLCHSEGYARGIASNHADVLHWWGRYGVSMDDFRAAIAAAMKGGERDLTEQEVRSIVREELAAAQAERDKMPPSDWAKDGLEKAKAAGITDGTRPRGFATREEVALMVQKRFYDVK
;
A
#
# COMPACT_ATOMS: atom_id res chain seq x y z
N MET A 1 -4.01 6.77 -2.48
CA MET A 1 -4.28 5.60 -1.60
C MET A 1 -3.02 5.21 -0.84
N ARG A 2 -3.13 4.90 0.46
CA ARG A 2 -2.02 4.31 1.23
C ARG A 2 -2.21 2.79 1.28
N LEU A 3 -1.21 2.05 0.79
CA LEU A 3 -1.21 0.60 0.73
C LEU A 3 -0.30 0.04 1.83
N TYR A 4 -0.88 -0.72 2.76
CA TYR A 4 -0.15 -1.45 3.80
C TYR A 4 0.15 -2.88 3.36
N LYS A 5 0.98 -3.61 4.10
CA LYS A 5 1.30 -5.02 3.81
C LYS A 5 1.04 -5.91 5.02
N ALA A 6 0.29 -6.98 4.81
CA ALA A 6 0.09 -8.08 5.75
C ALA A 6 0.05 -9.39 4.95
N LEU A 7 1.22 -9.82 4.43
CA LEU A 7 1.29 -10.98 3.57
C LEU A 7 0.90 -12.26 4.33
N LEU A 8 0.06 -13.06 3.69
CA LEU A 8 -0.49 -14.31 4.25
C LEU A 8 0.53 -15.47 4.15
N THR A 9 1.74 -15.26 4.67
CA THR A 9 2.90 -16.15 4.51
C THR A 9 2.72 -17.57 5.06
N ARG A 10 1.71 -17.79 5.91
CA ARG A 10 1.38 -19.10 6.50
C ARG A 10 0.14 -19.74 5.86
N ASN A 11 -0.49 -19.06 4.88
CA ASN A 11 -1.61 -19.63 4.13
C ASN A 11 -1.09 -20.62 3.08
N ASP A 12 -1.80 -21.73 2.89
CA ASP A 12 -1.38 -22.79 1.96
C ASP A 12 -1.26 -22.30 0.51
N CYS A 13 -2.06 -21.33 0.10
CA CYS A 13 -1.96 -20.69 -1.21
C CYS A 13 -0.61 -19.97 -1.38
N TYR A 14 -0.20 -19.18 -0.39
CA TYR A 14 1.10 -18.51 -0.38
C TYR A 14 2.26 -19.54 -0.43
N LEU A 15 2.18 -20.57 0.41
CA LEU A 15 3.21 -21.61 0.49
C LEU A 15 3.36 -22.43 -0.80
N ARG A 16 2.30 -22.57 -1.60
CA ARG A 16 2.38 -23.20 -2.92
C ARG A 16 3.17 -22.38 -3.94
N GLY A 17 3.29 -21.08 -3.76
CA GLY A 17 4.18 -20.21 -4.52
C GLY A 17 3.93 -20.14 -6.04
N ARG A 18 2.74 -20.56 -6.53
CA ARG A 18 2.43 -20.47 -7.96
C ARG A 18 2.31 -19.01 -8.40
N THR A 19 2.82 -18.70 -9.58
CA THR A 19 2.76 -17.35 -10.15
C THR A 19 1.78 -17.29 -11.32
N ILE A 20 1.31 -16.08 -11.61
CA ILE A 20 0.48 -15.73 -12.76
C ILE A 20 1.09 -14.55 -13.52
N ARG A 21 0.68 -14.39 -14.76
CA ARG A 21 0.81 -13.13 -15.48
C ARG A 21 -0.56 -12.43 -15.40
N PRO A 22 -0.70 -11.37 -14.61
CA PRO A 22 -1.98 -10.68 -14.47
C PRO A 22 -2.51 -10.16 -15.82
N ARG A 23 -3.77 -10.43 -16.08
CA ARG A 23 -4.50 -9.96 -17.26
C ARG A 23 -5.75 -9.16 -16.89
N GLY A 24 -6.06 -9.09 -15.60
CA GLY A 24 -7.20 -8.36 -15.08
C GLY A 24 -7.24 -8.33 -13.58
N VAL A 25 -8.27 -7.69 -13.06
CA VAL A 25 -8.58 -7.55 -11.63
C VAL A 25 -9.99 -8.04 -11.37
N MET A 26 -10.17 -8.87 -10.34
CA MET A 26 -11.48 -9.34 -9.91
C MET A 26 -11.78 -8.81 -8.51
N VAL A 27 -12.87 -8.03 -8.40
CA VAL A 27 -13.32 -7.50 -7.12
C VAL A 27 -14.31 -8.45 -6.47
N HIS A 28 -14.11 -8.69 -5.17
CA HIS A 28 -14.97 -9.50 -4.31
C HIS A 28 -15.40 -8.72 -3.08
N SER A 29 -16.40 -9.26 -2.38
CA SER A 29 -16.76 -8.86 -1.03
C SER A 29 -17.04 -10.08 -0.16
N THR A 30 -16.75 -9.97 1.13
CA THR A 30 -16.59 -11.12 2.01
C THR A 30 -17.88 -11.89 2.34
N GLY A 31 -19.05 -11.40 1.94
CA GLY A 31 -20.35 -12.02 2.25
C GLY A 31 -20.62 -12.16 3.75
N ALA A 32 -19.91 -11.44 4.60
CA ALA A 32 -19.99 -11.57 6.05
C ALA A 32 -20.11 -10.19 6.69
N ASN A 33 -21.13 -10.01 7.54
CA ASN A 33 -21.32 -8.76 8.30
C ASN A 33 -20.17 -8.56 9.31
N ASN A 34 -19.00 -8.23 8.81
CA ASN A 34 -17.82 -7.92 9.62
C ASN A 34 -16.84 -7.03 8.86
N PRO A 35 -16.87 -5.71 9.06
CA PRO A 35 -16.05 -4.75 8.32
C PRO A 35 -14.58 -4.72 8.75
N TRP A 36 -14.19 -5.47 9.78
CA TRP A 36 -12.87 -5.36 10.40
C TRP A 36 -11.84 -6.25 9.74
N LEU A 37 -10.74 -5.67 9.29
CA LEU A 37 -9.59 -6.37 8.68
C LEU A 37 -8.98 -7.41 9.61
N ARG A 38 -8.95 -7.18 10.94
CA ARG A 38 -8.44 -8.14 11.93
C ARG A 38 -9.15 -9.49 11.93
N ARG A 39 -10.36 -9.60 11.32
CA ARG A 39 -11.03 -10.87 11.10
C ARG A 39 -10.26 -11.77 10.16
N TYR A 40 -9.59 -11.20 9.18
CA TYR A 40 -8.97 -11.89 8.05
C TYR A 40 -7.45 -11.81 8.07
N LEU A 41 -6.88 -10.76 8.65
CA LEU A 41 -5.45 -10.46 8.60
C LEU A 41 -4.76 -10.69 9.95
N ALA A 42 -3.49 -11.10 9.90
CA ALA A 42 -2.58 -11.26 11.02
C ALA A 42 -1.12 -11.27 10.50
N PRO A 43 -0.13 -10.91 11.33
CA PRO A 43 -0.25 -10.42 12.71
C PRO A 43 -0.81 -8.99 12.79
N ASP A 44 -1.07 -8.52 14.01
CA ASP A 44 -1.32 -7.09 14.26
C ASP A 44 -0.03 -6.31 13.97
N ASP A 45 -0.17 -5.25 13.21
CA ASP A 45 0.91 -4.31 12.82
C ASP A 45 0.80 -2.96 13.59
N GLY A 46 0.01 -2.94 14.68
CA GLY A 46 -0.33 -1.74 15.44
C GLY A 46 -1.53 -0.98 14.89
N ARG A 47 -2.11 -1.42 13.73
CA ARG A 47 -3.29 -0.83 13.08
C ARG A 47 -4.47 -1.78 12.98
N LEU A 48 -4.19 -3.06 12.81
CA LEU A 48 -5.22 -4.08 12.64
C LEU A 48 -5.96 -4.37 13.94
N GLY A 49 -5.29 -4.25 15.08
CA GLY A 49 -5.76 -4.73 16.37
C GLY A 49 -5.64 -6.26 16.50
N THR A 50 -6.08 -6.82 17.63
CA THR A 50 -5.98 -8.25 17.92
C THR A 50 -6.63 -9.09 16.83
N PRO A 51 -5.86 -9.96 16.15
CA PRO A 51 -6.38 -10.79 15.08
C PRO A 51 -7.43 -11.81 15.58
N SER A 52 -8.41 -12.10 14.74
CA SER A 52 -9.34 -13.19 14.98
C SER A 52 -8.59 -14.54 14.97
N PRO A 53 -8.98 -15.52 15.79
CA PRO A 53 -8.43 -16.87 15.69
C PRO A 53 -8.70 -17.57 14.35
N ARG A 54 -9.61 -17.01 13.53
CA ARG A 54 -9.96 -17.51 12.19
C ARG A 54 -9.42 -16.60 11.07
N HIS A 55 -8.33 -15.88 11.32
CA HIS A 55 -7.67 -15.08 10.28
C HIS A 55 -7.11 -15.97 9.15
N TRP A 56 -6.86 -15.39 7.98
CA TRP A 56 -6.45 -16.17 6.80
C TRP A 56 -4.94 -16.50 6.75
N ASN A 57 -4.13 -15.90 7.60
CA ASN A 57 -2.70 -16.19 7.67
C ASN A 57 -2.40 -17.46 8.50
N GLN A 58 -2.99 -18.58 8.09
CA GLN A 58 -2.80 -19.90 8.73
C GLN A 58 -3.08 -21.02 7.73
N SER A 59 -2.56 -22.22 7.99
CA SER A 59 -2.81 -23.42 7.19
C SER A 59 -4.27 -23.86 7.27
N GLY A 60 -4.75 -24.56 6.24
CA GLY A 60 -6.11 -25.10 6.14
C GLY A 60 -7.16 -24.07 5.67
N VAL A 61 -6.78 -22.81 5.43
CA VAL A 61 -7.68 -21.80 4.86
C VAL A 61 -7.68 -21.91 3.34
N GLY A 62 -8.83 -22.29 2.77
CA GLY A 62 -9.01 -22.49 1.32
C GLY A 62 -9.23 -21.21 0.50
N ALA A 63 -9.06 -20.03 1.09
CA ALA A 63 -9.23 -18.75 0.42
C ALA A 63 -7.98 -17.87 0.57
N CYS A 64 -7.65 -17.12 -0.47
CA CYS A 64 -6.50 -16.22 -0.46
C CYS A 64 -6.63 -15.21 -1.60
N VAL A 65 -6.57 -13.93 -1.29
CA VAL A 65 -6.63 -12.81 -2.23
C VAL A 65 -5.36 -11.97 -2.16
N HIS A 66 -5.18 -11.06 -3.11
CA HIS A 66 -3.99 -10.23 -3.19
C HIS A 66 -4.07 -8.97 -2.32
N ALA A 67 -5.30 -8.52 -2.01
CA ALA A 67 -5.50 -7.43 -1.07
C ALA A 67 -6.85 -7.54 -0.35
N MET A 68 -6.96 -6.84 0.77
CA MET A 68 -8.21 -6.66 1.51
C MET A 68 -8.45 -5.19 1.83
N ILE A 69 -9.71 -4.78 1.74
CA ILE A 69 -10.19 -3.44 2.07
C ILE A 69 -11.18 -3.56 3.22
N GLY A 70 -11.00 -2.80 4.28
CA GLY A 70 -11.90 -2.84 5.43
C GLY A 70 -11.47 -1.89 6.54
N LYS A 71 -12.12 -1.98 7.71
CA LYS A 71 -11.80 -1.14 8.87
C LYS A 71 -10.52 -1.62 9.57
N ALA A 72 -9.62 -0.69 9.82
CA ALA A 72 -8.54 -0.82 10.80
C ALA A 72 -9.08 -0.67 12.23
N ALA A 73 -8.25 -0.86 13.25
CA ALA A 73 -8.68 -0.84 14.66
C ALA A 73 -9.27 0.53 15.09
N ASP A 74 -8.82 1.63 14.49
CA ASP A 74 -9.32 2.99 14.70
C ASP A 74 -10.66 3.30 13.97
N GLY A 75 -11.17 2.34 13.19
CA GLY A 75 -12.40 2.48 12.40
C GLY A 75 -12.19 3.10 11.02
N SER A 76 -11.01 3.58 10.67
CA SER A 76 -10.71 4.08 9.34
C SER A 76 -10.67 2.95 8.31
N VAL A 77 -11.01 3.26 7.05
CA VAL A 77 -10.86 2.29 5.95
C VAL A 77 -9.40 2.23 5.53
N ALA A 78 -8.86 1.01 5.46
CA ALA A 78 -7.49 0.74 5.05
C ALA A 78 -7.44 -0.35 3.97
N VAL A 79 -6.36 -0.33 3.18
CA VAL A 79 -6.07 -1.30 2.13
C VAL A 79 -4.79 -2.04 2.47
N TYR A 80 -4.86 -3.36 2.51
CA TYR A 80 -3.73 -4.24 2.82
C TYR A 80 -3.43 -5.20 1.68
N GLN A 81 -2.20 -5.16 1.18
CA GLN A 81 -1.69 -6.20 0.29
C GLN A 81 -1.43 -7.49 1.09
N THR A 82 -1.95 -8.61 0.62
CA THR A 82 -1.94 -9.91 1.30
C THR A 82 -1.19 -11.00 0.53
N LEU A 83 -1.01 -10.81 -0.79
CA LEU A 83 -0.15 -11.63 -1.65
C LEU A 83 0.72 -10.74 -2.55
N PRO A 84 1.89 -11.22 -3.02
CA PRO A 84 2.55 -10.64 -4.19
C PRO A 84 1.58 -10.57 -5.38
N TRP A 85 1.55 -9.45 -6.10
CA TRP A 85 0.57 -9.24 -7.18
C TRP A 85 0.62 -10.29 -8.31
N ASN A 86 1.78 -10.86 -8.55
CA ASN A 86 1.99 -11.92 -9.54
C ASN A 86 1.86 -13.35 -8.99
N MET A 87 1.41 -13.51 -7.75
CA MET A 87 1.13 -14.82 -7.19
C MET A 87 -0.29 -15.26 -7.57
N ARG A 88 -0.49 -16.57 -7.75
CA ARG A 88 -1.82 -17.13 -8.00
C ARG A 88 -2.65 -17.12 -6.72
N GLY A 89 -3.73 -16.38 -6.69
CA GLY A 89 -4.70 -16.40 -5.58
C GLY A 89 -5.63 -17.64 -5.62
N TRP A 90 -6.37 -17.84 -4.53
CA TRP A 90 -7.48 -18.80 -4.42
C TRP A 90 -8.75 -18.02 -4.08
N HIS A 91 -9.34 -17.33 -5.08
CA HIS A 91 -10.40 -16.37 -4.84
C HIS A 91 -11.71 -16.68 -5.57
N CYS A 92 -11.66 -17.33 -6.73
CA CYS A 92 -12.87 -17.54 -7.53
C CYS A 92 -13.17 -19.01 -7.88
N GLY A 93 -12.40 -19.96 -7.35
CA GLY A 93 -12.63 -21.40 -7.48
C GLY A 93 -12.37 -22.00 -8.87
N ARG A 94 -12.03 -21.19 -9.89
CA ARG A 94 -11.81 -21.64 -11.27
C ARG A 94 -10.61 -20.92 -11.92
N SER A 95 -10.57 -20.88 -13.25
CA SER A 95 -9.47 -20.35 -14.07
C SER A 95 -9.24 -18.85 -13.91
N GLY A 96 -10.18 -18.08 -13.38
CA GLY A 96 -9.95 -16.68 -12.98
C GLY A 96 -8.77 -16.53 -12.02
N ASN A 97 -8.52 -17.53 -11.15
CA ASN A 97 -7.35 -17.58 -10.30
C ASN A 97 -6.00 -17.56 -11.07
N ASP A 98 -5.99 -17.97 -12.34
CA ASP A 98 -4.78 -18.08 -13.15
C ASP A 98 -4.49 -16.80 -13.95
N THR A 99 -5.41 -15.81 -13.91
CA THR A 99 -5.35 -14.63 -14.78
C THR A 99 -5.63 -13.30 -14.08
N HIS A 100 -6.36 -13.30 -12.97
CA HIS A 100 -6.79 -12.08 -12.29
C HIS A 100 -6.14 -11.90 -10.93
N ILE A 101 -5.67 -10.69 -10.67
CA ILE A 101 -5.43 -10.20 -9.31
C ILE A 101 -6.79 -10.02 -8.66
N ALA A 102 -6.93 -10.38 -7.39
CA ALA A 102 -8.20 -10.25 -6.69
C ALA A 102 -8.04 -9.56 -5.35
N PHE A 103 -9.08 -8.87 -4.93
CA PHE A 103 -9.17 -8.33 -3.58
C PHE A 103 -10.58 -8.48 -3.02
N GLU A 104 -10.66 -8.53 -1.70
CA GLU A 104 -11.91 -8.62 -0.95
C GLU A 104 -12.20 -7.32 -0.24
N ILE A 105 -13.47 -6.89 -0.29
CA ILE A 105 -13.99 -5.80 0.53
C ILE A 105 -14.76 -6.39 1.70
N CYS A 106 -14.36 -6.06 2.93
CA CYS A 106 -15.09 -6.48 4.13
C CYS A 106 -16.47 -5.83 4.18
N GLU A 107 -17.53 -6.62 4.35
CA GLU A 107 -18.90 -6.10 4.42
C GLU A 107 -19.30 -5.70 5.85
N ASP A 108 -20.21 -4.74 5.96
CA ASP A 108 -20.69 -4.16 7.22
C ASP A 108 -22.18 -4.39 7.51
N GLY A 109 -22.79 -5.41 6.93
CA GLY A 109 -24.24 -5.60 6.95
C GLY A 109 -24.97 -4.81 5.86
N LEU A 110 -24.26 -4.15 4.97
CA LEU A 110 -24.70 -3.53 3.71
C LEU A 110 -25.62 -2.29 3.91
N THR A 111 -25.51 -1.59 5.03
CA THR A 111 -26.41 -0.49 5.38
C THR A 111 -25.70 0.86 5.63
N ASP A 112 -24.42 0.87 5.95
CA ASP A 112 -23.66 2.11 6.20
C ASP A 112 -23.18 2.71 4.88
N LYS A 113 -23.85 3.78 4.45
CA LYS A 113 -23.52 4.52 3.23
C LYS A 113 -22.14 5.20 3.28
N GLY A 114 -21.70 5.61 4.46
CA GLY A 114 -20.39 6.24 4.66
C GLY A 114 -19.28 5.20 4.44
N TYR A 115 -19.43 4.03 5.05
CA TYR A 115 -18.51 2.90 4.87
C TYR A 115 -18.47 2.42 3.42
N PHE A 116 -19.65 2.25 2.81
CA PHE A 116 -19.74 1.89 1.38
C PHE A 116 -18.93 2.85 0.50
N ARG A 117 -19.13 4.17 0.66
CA ARG A 117 -18.41 5.18 -0.13
C ARG A 117 -16.90 5.10 0.06
N ALA A 118 -16.45 4.95 1.30
CA ALA A 118 -15.03 4.88 1.62
C ALA A 118 -14.37 3.62 1.03
N THR A 119 -15.02 2.46 1.13
CA THR A 119 -14.51 1.20 0.57
C THR A 119 -14.58 1.16 -0.93
N TYR A 120 -15.62 1.71 -1.55
CA TYR A 120 -15.74 1.85 -2.99
C TYR A 120 -14.63 2.75 -3.56
N GLN A 121 -14.39 3.90 -2.94
CA GLN A 121 -13.30 4.78 -3.36
C GLN A 121 -11.94 4.08 -3.25
N ALA A 122 -11.69 3.37 -2.15
CA ALA A 122 -10.47 2.59 -1.97
C ALA A 122 -10.33 1.48 -3.02
N ALA A 123 -11.44 0.83 -3.42
CA ALA A 123 -11.45 -0.18 -4.47
C ALA A 123 -11.14 0.42 -5.84
N VAL A 124 -11.68 1.60 -6.16
CA VAL A 124 -11.36 2.34 -7.39
C VAL A 124 -9.86 2.67 -7.45
N GLU A 125 -9.31 3.24 -6.38
CA GLU A 125 -7.90 3.62 -6.32
C GLU A 125 -6.96 2.42 -6.40
N LEU A 126 -7.27 1.32 -5.70
CA LEU A 126 -6.50 0.07 -5.78
C LEU A 126 -6.52 -0.51 -7.19
N THR A 127 -7.71 -0.57 -7.81
CA THR A 127 -7.84 -1.13 -9.16
C THR A 127 -7.14 -0.24 -10.19
N ALA A 128 -7.25 1.09 -10.09
CA ALA A 128 -6.52 2.01 -10.95
C ALA A 128 -4.99 1.81 -10.85
N HIS A 129 -4.46 1.71 -9.62
CA HIS A 129 -3.06 1.39 -9.38
C HIS A 129 -2.62 0.07 -10.04
N LEU A 130 -3.43 -0.99 -9.90
CA LEU A 130 -3.13 -2.29 -10.51
C LEU A 130 -3.21 -2.25 -12.04
N CYS A 131 -4.19 -1.55 -12.60
CA CYS A 131 -4.30 -1.35 -14.04
C CYS A 131 -3.10 -0.58 -14.61
N GLN A 132 -2.63 0.47 -13.94
CA GLN A 132 -1.41 1.18 -14.33
C GLN A 132 -0.17 0.29 -14.23
N LEU A 133 -0.02 -0.45 -13.11
CA LEU A 133 1.15 -1.33 -12.87
C LEU A 133 1.30 -2.44 -13.93
N TYR A 134 0.18 -2.96 -14.45
CA TYR A 134 0.16 -4.06 -15.40
C TYR A 134 -0.24 -3.63 -16.82
N HIS A 135 -0.37 -2.33 -17.08
CA HIS A 135 -0.77 -1.75 -18.38
C HIS A 135 -2.10 -2.34 -18.89
N LEU A 136 -3.09 -2.40 -17.99
CA LEU A 136 -4.43 -2.93 -18.29
C LEU A 136 -5.38 -1.78 -18.58
N ASP A 137 -6.22 -1.95 -19.61
CA ASP A 137 -7.34 -1.05 -19.86
C ASP A 137 -8.54 -1.50 -19.02
N PRO A 138 -9.00 -0.74 -18.00
CA PRO A 138 -10.09 -1.14 -17.13
C PRO A 138 -11.45 -1.24 -17.85
N GLN A 139 -11.58 -0.63 -19.03
CA GLN A 139 -12.80 -0.66 -19.85
C GLN A 139 -12.79 -1.80 -20.88
N ALA A 140 -11.66 -2.46 -21.11
CA ALA A 140 -11.59 -3.60 -22.00
C ALA A 140 -12.35 -4.80 -21.44
N ASP A 141 -12.97 -5.56 -22.34
CA ASP A 141 -13.75 -6.73 -21.97
C ASP A 141 -12.94 -7.77 -21.19
N GLY A 142 -13.46 -8.23 -20.06
CA GLY A 142 -12.84 -9.26 -19.23
C GLY A 142 -11.66 -8.79 -18.38
N VAL A 143 -11.31 -7.50 -18.37
CA VAL A 143 -10.17 -6.97 -17.59
C VAL A 143 -10.58 -6.67 -16.15
N VAL A 144 -11.63 -5.90 -15.91
CA VAL A 144 -12.15 -5.64 -14.56
C VAL A 144 -13.49 -6.33 -14.41
N LEU A 145 -13.53 -7.31 -13.54
CA LEU A 145 -14.69 -8.16 -13.29
C LEU A 145 -15.07 -8.18 -11.81
N CYS A 146 -16.33 -8.44 -11.51
CA CYS A 146 -16.75 -8.96 -10.23
C CYS A 146 -16.93 -10.49 -10.28
N HIS A 147 -17.16 -11.12 -9.12
CA HIS A 147 -17.31 -12.59 -9.06
C HIS A 147 -18.45 -13.09 -9.96
N SER A 148 -19.61 -12.44 -9.91
CA SER A 148 -20.78 -12.84 -10.73
C SER A 148 -20.54 -12.71 -12.24
N GLU A 149 -19.81 -11.69 -12.70
CA GLU A 149 -19.39 -11.58 -14.09
C GLU A 149 -18.39 -12.67 -14.49
N GLY A 150 -17.47 -13.02 -13.56
CA GLY A 150 -16.55 -14.14 -13.73
C GLY A 150 -17.29 -15.49 -13.84
N TYR A 151 -18.36 -15.67 -13.06
CA TYR A 151 -19.23 -16.84 -13.18
C TYR A 151 -19.94 -16.90 -14.53
N ALA A 152 -20.53 -15.80 -14.98
CA ALA A 152 -21.18 -15.72 -16.28
C ALA A 152 -20.22 -16.06 -17.45
N ARG A 153 -18.93 -15.80 -17.27
CA ARG A 153 -17.85 -16.14 -18.23
C ARG A 153 -17.28 -17.55 -18.04
N GLY A 154 -17.76 -18.32 -17.07
CA GLY A 154 -17.27 -19.67 -16.78
C GLY A 154 -15.91 -19.75 -16.09
N ILE A 155 -15.34 -18.63 -15.67
CA ILE A 155 -14.00 -18.55 -15.02
C ILE A 155 -14.05 -18.45 -13.50
N ALA A 156 -15.24 -18.36 -12.90
CA ALA A 156 -15.46 -18.33 -11.45
C ALA A 156 -16.59 -19.26 -11.02
N SER A 157 -16.67 -19.57 -9.73
CA SER A 157 -17.79 -20.25 -9.09
C SER A 157 -19.01 -19.32 -8.98
N ASN A 158 -20.19 -19.86 -8.65
CA ASN A 158 -21.41 -19.08 -8.57
C ASN A 158 -21.50 -18.30 -7.25
N HIS A 159 -21.20 -17.00 -7.28
CA HIS A 159 -21.38 -16.06 -6.18
C HIS A 159 -21.87 -14.71 -6.69
N ALA A 160 -22.60 -13.98 -5.84
CA ALA A 160 -23.27 -12.73 -6.22
C ALA A 160 -22.46 -11.46 -5.94
N ASP A 161 -21.29 -11.60 -5.33
CA ASP A 161 -20.44 -10.47 -4.94
C ASP A 161 -19.82 -9.82 -6.21
N VAL A 162 -19.78 -8.54 -6.24
CA VAL A 162 -20.12 -7.49 -5.25
C VAL A 162 -21.51 -6.87 -5.49
N LEU A 163 -22.23 -7.30 -6.53
CA LEU A 163 -23.45 -6.64 -7.05
C LEU A 163 -24.61 -6.71 -6.07
N HIS A 164 -24.69 -7.74 -5.21
CA HIS A 164 -25.70 -7.83 -4.14
C HIS A 164 -25.60 -6.66 -3.14
N TRP A 165 -24.41 -6.08 -2.97
CA TRP A 165 -24.15 -4.93 -2.13
C TRP A 165 -24.23 -3.61 -2.92
N TRP A 166 -23.42 -3.49 -3.98
CA TRP A 166 -23.29 -2.25 -4.74
C TRP A 166 -24.59 -1.80 -5.40
N GLY A 167 -25.39 -2.73 -5.88
CA GLY A 167 -26.69 -2.46 -6.46
C GLY A 167 -27.67 -1.75 -5.49
N ARG A 168 -27.49 -1.92 -4.16
CA ARG A 168 -28.29 -1.19 -3.14
C ARG A 168 -28.03 0.30 -3.16
N TYR A 169 -26.87 0.71 -3.65
CA TYR A 169 -26.45 2.11 -3.75
C TYR A 169 -26.49 2.63 -5.19
N GLY A 170 -27.08 1.86 -6.11
CA GLY A 170 -27.23 2.23 -7.52
C GLY A 170 -25.90 2.22 -8.29
N VAL A 171 -24.91 1.44 -7.86
CA VAL A 171 -23.59 1.33 -8.51
C VAL A 171 -23.49 0.01 -9.28
N SER A 172 -23.15 0.11 -10.55
CA SER A 172 -22.89 -1.01 -11.45
C SER A 172 -21.39 -1.26 -11.64
N MET A 173 -21.05 -2.37 -12.29
CA MET A 173 -19.66 -2.62 -12.71
C MET A 173 -19.20 -1.67 -13.81
N ASP A 174 -20.10 -1.16 -14.65
CA ASP A 174 -19.75 -0.15 -15.66
C ASP A 174 -19.40 1.20 -15.00
N ASP A 175 -20.12 1.60 -13.94
CA ASP A 175 -19.77 2.78 -13.13
C ASP A 175 -18.39 2.59 -12.48
N PHE A 176 -18.10 1.39 -11.98
CA PHE A 176 -16.81 1.08 -11.39
C PHE A 176 -15.66 1.18 -12.41
N ARG A 177 -15.82 0.57 -13.59
CA ARG A 177 -14.84 0.67 -14.69
C ARG A 177 -14.61 2.11 -15.12
N ALA A 178 -15.68 2.90 -15.25
CA ALA A 178 -15.61 4.31 -15.60
C ALA A 178 -14.87 5.14 -14.52
N ALA A 179 -15.17 4.86 -13.24
CA ALA A 179 -14.49 5.52 -12.12
C ALA A 179 -12.99 5.19 -12.08
N ILE A 180 -12.60 3.92 -12.35
CA ILE A 180 -11.20 3.51 -12.47
C ILE A 180 -10.50 4.25 -13.61
N ALA A 181 -11.10 4.29 -14.79
CA ALA A 181 -10.55 4.98 -15.95
C ALA A 181 -10.36 6.50 -15.68
N ALA A 182 -11.31 7.11 -14.97
CA ALA A 182 -11.19 8.51 -14.52
C ALA A 182 -10.06 8.70 -13.51
N ALA A 183 -9.93 7.79 -12.53
CA ALA A 183 -8.86 7.82 -11.54
C ALA A 183 -7.47 7.66 -12.17
N MET A 184 -7.32 6.79 -13.19
CA MET A 184 -6.09 6.62 -13.94
C MET A 184 -5.68 7.92 -14.67
N LYS A 185 -6.64 8.60 -15.32
CA LYS A 185 -6.40 9.89 -15.97
C LYS A 185 -6.07 11.01 -14.97
N GLY A 186 -6.73 11.01 -13.81
CA GLY A 186 -6.43 11.96 -12.73
C GLY A 186 -5.07 11.73 -12.08
N GLY A 187 -4.58 10.49 -12.09
CA GLY A 187 -3.23 10.13 -11.62
C GLY A 187 -2.12 10.42 -12.64
N GLU A 188 -2.45 10.59 -13.90
CA GLU A 188 -1.56 11.03 -14.98
C GLU A 188 -1.45 12.58 -15.05
N ARG A 189 -1.73 13.30 -13.97
CA ARG A 189 -1.34 14.69 -13.94
C ARG A 189 0.19 14.73 -13.98
N ASP A 190 0.73 15.03 -15.15
CA ASP A 190 2.13 15.35 -15.29
C ASP A 190 2.47 16.47 -14.31
N LEU A 191 3.30 16.13 -13.33
CA LEU A 191 3.86 17.13 -12.43
C LEU A 191 4.63 18.12 -13.30
N THR A 192 4.31 19.39 -13.20
CA THR A 192 5.11 20.41 -13.85
C THR A 192 6.54 20.32 -13.33
N GLU A 193 7.50 20.73 -14.14
CA GLU A 193 8.92 20.77 -13.72
C GLU A 193 9.09 21.54 -12.40
N GLN A 194 8.28 22.57 -12.19
CA GLN A 194 8.29 23.38 -10.97
C GLN A 194 7.78 22.60 -9.74
N GLU A 195 6.74 21.77 -9.89
CA GLU A 195 6.23 20.90 -8.83
C GLU A 195 7.23 19.81 -8.48
N VAL A 196 7.84 19.16 -9.48
CA VAL A 196 8.91 18.17 -9.26
C VAL A 196 10.07 18.79 -8.50
N ARG A 197 10.52 19.99 -8.91
CA ARG A 197 11.59 20.73 -8.23
C ARG A 197 11.22 21.10 -6.78
N SER A 198 9.96 21.43 -6.51
CA SER A 198 9.48 21.71 -5.14
C SER A 198 9.52 20.48 -4.27
N ILE A 199 8.96 19.37 -4.75
CA ILE A 199 8.95 18.07 -4.02
C ILE A 199 10.39 17.62 -3.72
N VAL A 200 11.26 17.63 -4.72
CA VAL A 200 12.67 17.24 -4.54
C VAL A 200 13.37 18.14 -3.51
N ARG A 201 13.11 19.45 -3.53
CA ARG A 201 13.69 20.38 -2.57
C ARG A 201 13.19 20.13 -1.16
N GLU A 202 11.89 19.86 -0.99
CA GLU A 202 11.28 19.56 0.31
C GLU A 202 11.82 18.25 0.89
N GLU A 203 11.93 17.20 0.08
CA GLU A 203 12.48 15.91 0.49
C GLU A 203 13.98 16.00 0.87
N LEU A 204 14.76 16.75 0.07
CA LEU A 204 16.16 16.99 0.40
C LEU A 204 16.31 17.78 1.70
N ALA A 205 15.48 18.80 1.93
CA ALA A 205 15.49 19.58 3.17
C ALA A 205 15.07 18.72 4.38
N ALA A 206 14.07 17.86 4.23
CA ALA A 206 13.63 16.94 5.27
C ALA A 206 14.74 15.93 5.63
N ALA A 207 15.37 15.32 4.63
CA ALA A 207 16.48 14.38 4.82
C ALA A 207 17.70 15.05 5.48
N GLN A 208 17.98 16.30 5.13
CA GLN A 208 19.02 17.11 5.77
C GLN A 208 18.67 17.36 7.25
N ALA A 209 17.44 17.80 7.54
CA ALA A 209 16.99 18.08 8.90
C ALA A 209 17.00 16.83 9.80
N GLU A 210 16.68 15.65 9.26
CA GLU A 210 16.80 14.40 9.98
C GLU A 210 18.27 14.06 10.29
N ARG A 211 19.16 14.21 9.31
CA ARG A 211 20.59 13.97 9.47
C ARG A 211 21.21 14.91 10.50
N ASP A 212 20.80 16.18 10.50
CA ASP A 212 21.28 17.19 11.44
C ASP A 212 20.93 16.88 12.91
N LYS A 213 19.84 16.12 13.14
CA LYS A 213 19.41 15.67 14.47
C LYS A 213 20.11 14.39 14.94
N MET A 214 20.77 13.66 14.05
CA MET A 214 21.42 12.41 14.41
C MET A 214 22.59 12.63 15.36
N PRO A 215 22.77 11.80 16.43
CA PRO A 215 23.93 11.86 17.30
C PRO A 215 25.20 11.46 16.53
N PRO A 216 26.39 11.84 17.00
CA PRO A 216 27.63 11.43 16.36
C PRO A 216 27.75 9.91 16.31
N SER A 217 28.42 9.40 15.28
CA SER A 217 28.77 7.98 15.18
C SER A 217 29.73 7.60 16.31
N ASP A 218 29.65 6.37 16.80
CA ASP A 218 30.49 5.92 17.93
C ASP A 218 31.99 6.13 17.67
N TRP A 219 32.46 5.85 16.47
CA TRP A 219 33.86 6.05 16.07
C TRP A 219 34.28 7.52 16.04
N ALA A 220 33.35 8.47 15.93
CA ALA A 220 33.63 9.89 15.78
C ALA A 220 33.53 10.67 17.12
N LYS A 221 32.91 10.08 18.15
CA LYS A 221 32.60 10.76 19.42
C LYS A 221 33.84 11.43 20.06
N ASP A 222 34.90 10.66 20.28
CA ASP A 222 36.12 11.16 20.93
C ASP A 222 36.81 12.24 20.09
N GLY A 223 36.86 12.09 18.78
CA GLY A 223 37.40 13.07 17.85
C GLY A 223 36.62 14.38 17.86
N LEU A 224 35.31 14.28 17.91
CA LEU A 224 34.40 15.44 17.93
C LEU A 224 34.56 16.24 19.25
N GLU A 225 34.61 15.55 20.39
CA GLU A 225 34.83 16.22 21.70
C GLU A 225 36.20 16.94 21.76
N LYS A 226 37.25 16.33 21.24
CA LYS A 226 38.56 16.97 21.09
C LYS A 226 38.52 18.21 20.19
N ALA A 227 37.78 18.12 19.07
CA ALA A 227 37.65 19.23 18.14
C ALA A 227 36.81 20.39 18.75
N LYS A 228 35.78 20.07 19.54
CA LYS A 228 35.02 21.06 20.33
C LYS A 228 35.89 21.76 21.35
N ALA A 229 36.65 20.98 22.15
CA ALA A 229 37.55 21.52 23.15
C ALA A 229 38.63 22.42 22.54
N ALA A 230 39.07 22.12 21.34
CA ALA A 230 40.02 22.94 20.57
C ALA A 230 39.37 24.13 19.82
N GLY A 231 38.06 24.35 19.95
CA GLY A 231 37.34 25.43 19.28
C GLY A 231 37.26 25.30 17.76
N ILE A 232 37.54 24.12 17.22
CA ILE A 232 37.50 23.85 15.75
C ILE A 232 36.05 23.74 15.25
N THR A 233 35.17 23.20 16.06
CA THR A 233 33.73 23.04 15.78
C THR A 233 32.93 23.32 17.06
N ASP A 234 31.65 23.70 16.89
CA ASP A 234 30.70 23.81 18.02
C ASP A 234 30.09 22.45 18.40
N GLY A 235 30.32 21.42 17.59
CA GLY A 235 29.81 20.07 17.77
C GLY A 235 28.34 19.90 17.42
N THR A 236 27.66 20.91 16.89
CA THR A 236 26.29 20.80 16.40
C THR A 236 26.25 20.03 15.08
N ARG A 237 25.10 19.41 14.81
CA ARG A 237 24.85 18.69 13.55
C ARG A 237 25.96 17.70 13.15
N PRO A 238 26.40 16.78 14.04
CA PRO A 238 27.62 16.00 13.84
C PRO A 238 27.59 15.08 12.60
N ARG A 239 26.40 14.83 12.06
CA ARG A 239 26.16 14.08 10.81
C ARG A 239 25.62 14.94 9.68
N GLY A 240 25.51 16.24 9.88
CA GLY A 240 25.11 17.20 8.85
C GLY A 240 26.15 17.31 7.74
N PHE A 241 25.76 17.88 6.61
CA PHE A 241 26.70 18.26 5.58
C PHE A 241 27.39 19.55 5.98
N ALA A 242 28.71 19.61 5.82
CA ALA A 242 29.47 20.83 5.96
C ALA A 242 29.64 21.48 4.59
N THR A 243 29.50 22.79 4.54
CA THR A 243 29.86 23.57 3.35
C THR A 243 31.38 23.63 3.18
N ARG A 244 31.84 23.94 1.97
CA ARG A 244 33.28 24.15 1.72
C ARG A 244 33.82 25.30 2.55
N GLU A 245 33.01 26.30 2.85
CA GLU A 245 33.37 27.44 3.70
C GLU A 245 33.54 27.01 5.15
N GLU A 246 32.59 26.23 5.71
CA GLU A 246 32.70 25.68 7.07
C GLU A 246 33.96 24.82 7.23
N VAL A 247 34.23 23.94 6.25
CA VAL A 247 35.45 23.11 6.26
C VAL A 247 36.70 23.97 6.17
N ALA A 248 36.74 24.99 5.33
CA ALA A 248 37.88 25.90 5.21
C ALA A 248 38.15 26.64 6.52
N LEU A 249 37.10 27.11 7.21
CA LEU A 249 37.23 27.78 8.52
C LEU A 249 37.69 26.81 9.62
N MET A 250 37.19 25.56 9.63
CA MET A 250 37.67 24.53 10.56
C MET A 250 39.15 24.21 10.36
N VAL A 251 39.59 24.13 9.11
CA VAL A 251 40.99 23.89 8.76
C VAL A 251 41.87 25.11 9.17
N GLN A 252 41.40 26.33 8.90
CA GLN A 252 42.10 27.55 9.31
C GLN A 252 42.31 27.58 10.82
N LYS A 253 41.26 27.38 11.63
CA LYS A 253 41.35 27.35 13.08
C LYS A 253 42.37 26.31 13.57
N ARG A 254 42.43 25.15 12.92
CA ARG A 254 43.38 24.07 13.33
C ARG A 254 44.84 24.45 13.08
N PHE A 255 45.12 25.15 11.99
CA PHE A 255 46.49 25.33 11.53
C PHE A 255 47.05 26.75 11.76
N TYR A 256 46.20 27.77 11.94
CA TYR A 256 46.63 29.17 11.99
C TYR A 256 46.28 29.88 13.29
N ASP A 257 45.26 29.45 14.06
CA ASP A 257 44.86 30.09 15.32
C ASP A 257 45.45 29.43 16.60
N VAL A 258 46.32 28.42 16.45
CA VAL A 258 47.04 27.80 17.57
C VAL A 258 48.33 28.56 17.79
N LYS A 259 48.26 29.65 18.58
CA LYS A 259 49.41 30.24 19.28
C LYS A 259 49.39 29.87 20.75
#